data_b87f15380e578866e67c32bbcf6b427b
#
_entry.id   b87f15380e578866e67c32bbcf6b427b
#
_cell.length_a   1.000
_cell.length_b   1.000
_cell.length_c   1.000
_cell.angle_alpha   90.00
_cell.angle_beta   90.00
_cell.angle_gamma   90.00
#
_symmetry.space_group_name_H-M   'P 1'
#
loop_
_entity.id
_entity.type
_entity.pdbx_description
1 polymer ?
#
loop_
_entity_poly.entity_id
_entity_poly.type
_entity_poly.pdbx_seq_one_letter_code
_entity_poly.pdbx_strand_id
1 'polypeptide(L)'
;MLVNSRVQLVLEPGDSLHAVIRYGSNGRPERIELSGTERAVRQNNLKRDISQIQASMRYKTQLLACVAVDTKPADRLRDTRTFLEKTDKLIKLESSHCSPEFINYIRAEVEAIAYGSMVEYPAMYASVRHVPIEQQGIGDYWTIVDDYTPRDDQASLRCMPYSEFLCQYCVYQRTQYWQRNSL
;
A
#
# COMPACT_ATOMS: atom_id res chain seq x y z
N MET A 1 -11.52 25.98 -11.08
CA MET A 1 -10.48 25.27 -10.31
C MET A 1 -10.27 23.91 -10.98
N LEU A 2 -9.20 23.73 -11.74
CA LEU A 2 -8.87 22.46 -12.39
C LEU A 2 -8.35 21.50 -11.32
N VAL A 3 -9.17 20.54 -10.89
CA VAL A 3 -8.72 19.42 -10.07
C VAL A 3 -7.98 18.47 -10.99
N ASN A 4 -6.65 18.51 -10.97
CA ASN A 4 -5.80 17.62 -11.76
C ASN A 4 -5.86 16.20 -11.15
N SER A 5 -6.84 15.41 -11.56
CA SER A 5 -6.89 13.99 -11.26
C SER A 5 -5.90 13.28 -12.17
N ARG A 6 -4.75 12.87 -11.64
CA ARG A 6 -3.75 12.12 -12.38
C ARG A 6 -4.18 10.66 -12.47
N VAL A 7 -4.26 10.13 -13.69
CA VAL A 7 -4.37 8.70 -13.95
C VAL A 7 -2.94 8.18 -14.17
N GLN A 8 -2.49 7.30 -13.30
CA GLN A 8 -1.19 6.65 -13.44
C GLN A 8 -1.34 5.43 -14.33
N LEU A 9 -0.54 5.37 -15.39
CA LEU A 9 -0.48 4.24 -16.31
C LEU A 9 0.92 3.62 -16.25
N VAL A 10 0.99 2.31 -16.38
CA VAL A 10 2.23 1.53 -16.44
C VAL A 10 2.40 1.00 -17.85
N LEU A 11 3.57 1.21 -18.43
CA LEU A 11 3.96 0.72 -19.75
C LEU A 11 5.37 0.14 -19.67
N GLU A 12 5.57 -0.98 -20.33
CA GLU A 12 6.86 -1.62 -20.50
C GLU A 12 7.31 -1.53 -21.98
N PRO A 13 8.59 -1.73 -22.27
CA PRO A 13 9.05 -1.75 -23.65
C PRO A 13 8.25 -2.72 -24.52
N GLY A 14 7.79 -2.22 -25.67
CA GLY A 14 6.95 -2.96 -26.60
C GLY A 14 5.43 -2.91 -26.31
N ASP A 15 5.01 -2.25 -25.24
CA ASP A 15 3.59 -2.05 -24.96
C ASP A 15 2.99 -0.93 -25.82
N SER A 16 1.70 -1.10 -26.13
CA SER A 16 0.83 -0.07 -26.70
C SER A 16 -0.44 -0.01 -25.84
N LEU A 17 -0.82 1.19 -25.42
CA LEU A 17 -2.01 1.39 -24.61
C LEU A 17 -2.77 2.63 -25.08
N HIS A 18 -4.05 2.44 -25.37
CA HIS A 18 -5.00 3.51 -25.61
C HIS A 18 -5.95 3.62 -24.43
N ALA A 19 -6.09 4.81 -23.88
CA ALA A 19 -6.94 5.08 -22.73
C ALA A 19 -8.02 6.11 -23.09
N VAL A 20 -9.28 5.75 -22.90
CA VAL A 20 -10.42 6.66 -22.98
C VAL A 20 -10.87 6.98 -21.57
N ILE A 21 -10.75 8.25 -21.16
CA ILE A 21 -11.06 8.69 -19.81
C ILE A 21 -12.26 9.63 -19.86
N ARG A 22 -13.33 9.26 -19.19
CA ARG A 22 -14.50 10.14 -18.99
C ARG A 22 -14.44 10.74 -17.60
N TYR A 23 -14.62 12.03 -17.53
CA TYR A 23 -14.59 12.76 -16.27
C TYR A 23 -16.02 13.13 -15.86
N GLY A 24 -16.32 13.02 -14.59
CA GLY A 24 -17.55 13.50 -14.00
C GLY A 24 -17.57 15.01 -13.80
N SER A 25 -18.71 15.50 -13.36
CA SER A 25 -18.92 16.94 -13.07
C SER A 25 -17.99 17.49 -11.99
N ASN A 26 -17.46 16.62 -11.13
CA ASN A 26 -16.50 16.93 -10.07
C ASN A 26 -15.03 16.96 -10.55
N GLY A 27 -14.78 16.77 -11.87
CA GLY A 27 -13.44 16.69 -12.45
C GLY A 27 -12.65 15.43 -12.11
N ARG A 28 -13.32 14.40 -11.57
CA ARG A 28 -12.67 13.09 -11.29
C ARG A 28 -12.98 12.10 -12.40
N PRO A 29 -12.05 11.19 -12.73
CA PRO A 29 -12.33 10.10 -13.66
C PRO A 29 -13.48 9.24 -13.14
N GLU A 30 -14.55 9.10 -13.94
CA GLU A 30 -15.68 8.20 -13.65
C GLU A 30 -15.54 6.87 -14.37
N ARG A 31 -15.00 6.91 -15.59
CA ARG A 31 -14.81 5.71 -16.41
C ARG A 31 -13.48 5.77 -17.13
N ILE A 32 -12.74 4.68 -17.05
CA ILE A 32 -11.48 4.49 -17.75
C ILE A 32 -11.59 3.20 -18.55
N GLU A 33 -11.52 3.32 -19.87
CA GLU A 33 -11.50 2.19 -20.79
C GLU A 33 -10.09 2.07 -21.37
N LEU A 34 -9.52 0.88 -21.29
CA LEU A 34 -8.17 0.60 -21.78
C LEU A 34 -8.24 -0.42 -22.91
N SER A 35 -7.47 -0.17 -23.97
CA SER A 35 -7.25 -1.09 -25.07
C SER A 35 -5.81 -1.04 -25.55
N GLY A 36 -5.31 -2.10 -26.18
CA GLY A 36 -3.92 -2.18 -26.65
C GLY A 36 -3.31 -3.55 -26.41
N THR A 37 -2.03 -3.60 -26.10
CA THR A 37 -1.34 -4.85 -25.76
C THR A 37 -2.00 -5.50 -24.55
N GLU A 38 -2.32 -6.80 -24.64
CA GLU A 38 -3.03 -7.50 -23.55
C GLU A 38 -2.32 -7.33 -22.22
N ARG A 39 -0.99 -7.50 -22.17
CA ARG A 39 -0.19 -7.30 -20.97
C ARG A 39 -0.39 -5.90 -20.37
N ALA A 40 -0.27 -4.84 -21.18
CA ALA A 40 -0.43 -3.46 -20.71
C ALA A 40 -1.83 -3.21 -20.14
N VAL A 41 -2.86 -3.73 -20.81
CA VAL A 41 -4.26 -3.61 -20.34
C VAL A 41 -4.43 -4.34 -19.00
N ARG A 42 -3.92 -5.57 -18.88
CA ARG A 42 -4.02 -6.39 -17.66
C ARG A 42 -3.30 -5.74 -16.48
N GLN A 43 -2.07 -5.29 -16.67
CA GLN A 43 -1.27 -4.62 -15.64
C GLN A 43 -1.96 -3.36 -15.10
N ASN A 44 -2.47 -2.52 -15.99
CA ASN A 44 -3.16 -1.29 -15.60
C ASN A 44 -4.51 -1.56 -14.93
N ASN A 45 -5.23 -2.59 -15.35
CA ASN A 45 -6.46 -3.02 -14.68
C ASN A 45 -6.16 -3.55 -13.29
N LEU A 46 -5.15 -4.41 -13.13
CA LEU A 46 -4.72 -4.93 -11.81
C LEU A 46 -4.37 -3.78 -10.84
N LYS A 47 -3.58 -2.81 -11.30
CA LYS A 47 -3.23 -1.64 -10.47
C LYS A 47 -4.47 -0.85 -10.06
N ARG A 48 -5.42 -0.66 -10.97
CA ARG A 48 -6.69 0.02 -10.67
C ARG A 48 -7.53 -0.75 -9.67
N ASP A 49 -7.64 -2.06 -9.83
CA ASP A 49 -8.46 -2.91 -8.96
C ASP A 49 -7.87 -2.97 -7.53
N ILE A 50 -6.54 -3.01 -7.39
CA ILE A 50 -5.85 -2.85 -6.10
C ILE A 50 -6.17 -1.49 -5.49
N SER A 51 -6.14 -0.41 -6.27
CA SER A 51 -6.50 0.94 -5.81
C SER A 51 -7.96 1.02 -5.36
N GLN A 52 -8.87 0.29 -5.99
CA GLN A 52 -10.27 0.20 -5.57
C GLN A 52 -10.41 -0.57 -4.24
N ILE A 53 -9.68 -1.68 -4.06
CA ILE A 53 -9.63 -2.39 -2.78
C ILE A 53 -9.19 -1.41 -1.68
N GLN A 54 -8.08 -0.70 -1.90
CA GLN A 54 -7.56 0.30 -0.96
C GLN A 54 -8.60 1.39 -0.66
N ALA A 55 -9.26 1.93 -1.69
CA ALA A 55 -10.27 2.97 -1.54
C ALA A 55 -11.53 2.50 -0.80
N SER A 56 -11.84 1.19 -0.86
CA SER A 56 -12.97 0.57 -0.15
C SER A 56 -12.67 0.30 1.32
N MET A 57 -11.40 0.29 1.73
CA MET A 57 -11.03 0.08 3.12
C MET A 57 -11.40 1.30 3.96
N ARG A 58 -11.92 1.05 5.16
CA ARG A 58 -12.25 2.11 6.11
C ARG A 58 -11.05 3.01 6.40
N TYR A 59 -9.88 2.41 6.44
CA TYR A 59 -8.61 3.09 6.70
C TYR A 59 -7.80 3.15 5.43
N LYS A 60 -7.90 4.26 4.72
CA LYS A 60 -7.06 4.57 3.58
C LYS A 60 -5.64 4.78 4.11
N THR A 61 -4.72 4.00 3.63
CA THR A 61 -3.38 3.87 4.17
C THR A 61 -2.57 5.16 4.33
N GLN A 62 -2.75 6.11 3.44
CA GLN A 62 -2.09 7.43 3.53
C GLN A 62 -2.78 8.42 4.47
N LEU A 63 -3.85 8.01 5.14
CA LEU A 63 -4.65 8.88 6.00
C LEU A 63 -4.52 8.47 7.46
N LEU A 64 -3.33 8.08 7.85
CA LEU A 64 -3.05 7.67 9.22
C LEU A 64 -3.49 8.71 10.23
N ALA A 65 -3.23 9.98 9.98
CA ALA A 65 -3.64 11.06 10.86
C ALA A 65 -5.16 11.11 11.07
N CYS A 66 -5.94 10.99 10.00
CA CYS A 66 -7.40 10.97 10.10
C CYS A 66 -7.94 9.70 10.75
N VAL A 67 -7.22 8.61 10.61
CA VAL A 67 -7.60 7.29 11.08
C VAL A 67 -7.26 7.06 12.54
N ALA A 68 -6.13 7.61 12.99
CA ALA A 68 -5.68 7.46 14.37
C ALA A 68 -6.67 7.97 15.42
N VAL A 69 -7.55 8.89 15.03
CA VAL A 69 -8.55 9.45 15.95
C VAL A 69 -9.60 8.43 16.36
N ASP A 70 -10.05 7.58 15.43
CA ASP A 70 -11.20 6.69 15.63
C ASP A 70 -10.86 5.19 15.55
N THR A 71 -9.62 4.82 15.28
CA THR A 71 -9.23 3.44 15.04
C THR A 71 -8.56 2.82 16.26
N LYS A 72 -8.98 1.62 16.61
CA LYS A 72 -8.26 0.80 17.59
C LYS A 72 -7.15 -0.02 16.90
N PRO A 73 -6.03 -0.29 17.57
CA PRO A 73 -4.93 -1.10 17.02
C PRO A 73 -5.39 -2.46 16.46
N ALA A 74 -6.28 -3.16 17.16
CA ALA A 74 -6.80 -4.45 16.72
C ALA A 74 -7.62 -4.34 15.41
N ASP A 75 -8.40 -3.27 15.24
CA ASP A 75 -9.15 -3.03 14.01
C ASP A 75 -8.21 -2.75 12.85
N ARG A 76 -7.16 -1.97 13.12
CA ARG A 76 -6.14 -1.66 12.11
C ARG A 76 -5.40 -2.92 11.64
N LEU A 77 -4.99 -3.76 12.58
CA LEU A 77 -4.32 -5.03 12.27
C LEU A 77 -5.22 -5.93 11.40
N ARG A 78 -6.49 -6.10 11.79
CA ARG A 78 -7.47 -6.88 11.03
C ARG A 78 -7.63 -6.35 9.59
N ASP A 79 -7.78 -5.05 9.45
CA ASP A 79 -8.02 -4.42 8.15
C ASP A 79 -6.79 -4.49 7.26
N THR A 80 -5.59 -4.34 7.82
CA THR A 80 -4.34 -4.53 7.08
C THR A 80 -4.18 -5.97 6.58
N ARG A 81 -4.46 -6.96 7.42
CA ARG A 81 -4.49 -8.38 7.00
C ARG A 81 -5.51 -8.62 5.89
N THR A 82 -6.70 -8.06 6.01
CA THR A 82 -7.76 -8.17 4.98
C THR A 82 -7.31 -7.52 3.66
N PHE A 83 -6.62 -6.39 3.71
CA PHE A 83 -6.07 -5.74 2.53
C PHE A 83 -5.02 -6.62 1.84
N LEU A 84 -4.05 -7.14 2.59
CA LEU A 84 -3.02 -8.03 2.08
C LEU A 84 -3.61 -9.29 1.45
N GLU A 85 -4.58 -9.94 2.10
CA GLU A 85 -5.24 -11.14 1.58
C GLU A 85 -5.99 -10.89 0.27
N LYS A 86 -6.76 -9.79 0.19
CA LYS A 86 -7.52 -9.45 -1.02
C LYS A 86 -6.60 -9.12 -2.18
N THR A 87 -5.56 -8.34 -1.93
CA THR A 87 -4.61 -7.96 -2.97
C THR A 87 -3.75 -9.13 -3.42
N ASP A 88 -3.32 -10.01 -2.52
CA ASP A 88 -2.56 -11.21 -2.89
C ASP A 88 -3.37 -12.17 -3.76
N LYS A 89 -4.66 -12.38 -3.45
CA LYS A 89 -5.55 -13.19 -4.29
C LYS A 89 -5.67 -12.62 -5.71
N LEU A 90 -5.83 -11.30 -5.81
CA LEU A 90 -5.95 -10.62 -7.10
C LEU A 90 -4.64 -10.68 -7.90
N ILE A 91 -3.51 -10.43 -7.26
CA ILE A 91 -2.18 -10.52 -7.88
C ILE A 91 -1.90 -11.96 -8.38
N LYS A 92 -2.23 -12.97 -7.58
CA LYS A 92 -2.07 -14.37 -7.99
C LYS A 92 -2.92 -14.71 -9.21
N LEU A 93 -4.15 -14.22 -9.28
CA LEU A 93 -5.06 -14.45 -10.40
C LEU A 93 -4.51 -13.87 -11.72
N GLU A 94 -3.92 -12.67 -11.64
CA GLU A 94 -3.44 -11.95 -12.82
C GLU A 94 -1.96 -12.21 -13.15
N SER A 95 -1.23 -12.93 -12.32
CA SER A 95 0.23 -13.10 -12.43
C SER A 95 0.70 -13.69 -13.76
N SER A 96 -0.08 -14.60 -14.35
CA SER A 96 0.25 -15.21 -15.66
C SER A 96 0.08 -14.26 -16.86
N HIS A 97 -0.62 -13.15 -16.67
CA HIS A 97 -0.91 -12.16 -17.71
C HIS A 97 -0.05 -10.88 -17.59
N CYS A 98 0.78 -10.82 -16.56
CA CYS A 98 1.64 -9.67 -16.27
C CYS A 98 3.12 -10.06 -16.35
N SER A 99 4.01 -9.08 -16.50
CA SER A 99 5.44 -9.34 -16.42
C SER A 99 5.88 -9.65 -14.98
N PRO A 100 6.93 -10.45 -14.77
CA PRO A 100 7.49 -10.68 -13.44
C PRO A 100 7.93 -9.39 -12.75
N GLU A 101 8.50 -8.44 -13.51
CA GLU A 101 8.93 -7.15 -13.01
C GLU A 101 7.75 -6.33 -12.49
N PHE A 102 6.64 -6.31 -13.23
CA PHE A 102 5.44 -5.61 -12.76
C PHE A 102 4.85 -6.28 -11.52
N ILE A 103 4.80 -7.62 -11.47
CA ILE A 103 4.29 -8.34 -10.30
C ILE A 103 5.12 -8.03 -9.06
N ASN A 104 6.45 -7.99 -9.18
CA ASN A 104 7.32 -7.63 -8.07
C ASN A 104 7.10 -6.17 -7.64
N TYR A 105 7.03 -5.24 -8.60
CA TYR A 105 6.73 -3.84 -8.34
C TYR A 105 5.40 -3.64 -7.60
N ILE A 106 4.32 -4.27 -8.08
CA ILE A 106 2.98 -4.07 -7.48
C ILE A 106 2.87 -4.74 -6.10
N ARG A 107 3.56 -5.86 -5.87
CA ARG A 107 3.68 -6.46 -4.53
C ARG A 107 4.40 -5.52 -3.57
N ALA A 108 5.52 -4.93 -4.00
CA ALA A 108 6.24 -3.95 -3.19
C ALA A 108 5.37 -2.72 -2.86
N GLU A 109 4.60 -2.21 -3.83
CA GLU A 109 3.65 -1.11 -3.61
C GLU A 109 2.57 -1.49 -2.57
N VAL A 110 2.00 -2.67 -2.66
CA VAL A 110 1.01 -3.19 -1.70
C VAL A 110 1.61 -3.36 -0.31
N GLU A 111 2.80 -3.93 -0.20
CA GLU A 111 3.51 -4.12 1.06
C GLU A 111 3.87 -2.78 1.71
N ALA A 112 4.36 -1.82 0.94
CA ALA A 112 4.65 -0.48 1.43
C ALA A 112 3.41 0.19 2.03
N ILE A 113 2.27 0.07 1.37
CA ILE A 113 1.00 0.59 1.85
C ILE A 113 0.60 -0.10 3.17
N ALA A 114 0.64 -1.42 3.20
CA ALA A 114 0.19 -2.21 4.34
C ALA A 114 1.13 -2.04 5.55
N TYR A 115 2.40 -2.37 5.38
CA TYR A 115 3.37 -2.40 6.47
C TYR A 115 3.83 -1.00 6.89
N GLY A 116 3.96 -0.05 5.96
CA GLY A 116 4.23 1.36 6.28
C GLY A 116 3.16 1.93 7.21
N SER A 117 1.90 1.64 6.91
CA SER A 117 0.79 2.08 7.75
C SER A 117 0.80 1.43 9.15
N MET A 118 1.31 0.21 9.27
CA MET A 118 1.45 -0.47 10.56
C MET A 118 2.56 0.14 11.41
N VAL A 119 3.69 0.45 10.79
CA VAL A 119 4.86 1.04 11.49
C VAL A 119 4.54 2.45 12.02
N GLU A 120 3.81 3.25 11.25
CA GLU A 120 3.51 4.64 11.62
C GLU A 120 2.36 4.77 12.62
N TYR A 121 1.40 3.86 12.59
CA TYR A 121 0.15 4.00 13.32
C TYR A 121 0.30 4.20 14.84
N PRO A 122 1.11 3.44 15.59
CA PRO A 122 1.19 3.59 17.03
C PRO A 122 1.71 4.98 17.47
N ALA A 123 2.68 5.52 16.73
CA ALA A 123 3.22 6.85 17.00
C ALA A 123 2.18 7.95 16.69
N MET A 124 1.46 7.82 15.61
CA MET A 124 0.36 8.72 15.24
C MET A 124 -0.77 8.67 16.26
N TYR A 125 -1.17 7.48 16.68
CA TYR A 125 -2.19 7.31 17.72
C TYR A 125 -1.74 7.94 19.05
N ALA A 126 -0.49 7.73 19.46
CA ALA A 126 0.08 8.35 20.65
C ALA A 126 0.00 9.88 20.59
N SER A 127 0.38 10.46 19.44
CA SER A 127 0.35 11.91 19.24
C SER A 127 -1.05 12.50 19.30
N VAL A 128 -2.03 11.85 18.67
CA VAL A 128 -3.41 12.39 18.54
C VAL A 128 -4.23 12.13 19.79
N ARG A 129 -4.07 10.97 20.42
CA ARG A 129 -4.86 10.55 21.59
C ARG A 129 -4.17 10.80 22.92
N HIS A 130 -2.92 11.25 22.91
CA HIS A 130 -2.08 11.41 24.10
C HIS A 130 -1.99 10.13 24.94
N VAL A 131 -1.99 8.97 24.24
CA VAL A 131 -1.84 7.65 24.86
C VAL A 131 -0.49 7.09 24.46
N PRO A 132 0.47 6.97 25.40
CA PRO A 132 1.78 6.36 25.13
C PRO A 132 1.63 4.99 24.46
N ILE A 133 2.62 4.63 23.62
CA ILE A 133 2.57 3.37 22.85
C ILE A 133 2.39 2.17 23.78
N GLU A 134 3.07 2.16 24.92
CA GLU A 134 3.03 1.10 25.93
C GLU A 134 1.64 0.93 26.57
N GLN A 135 0.81 1.96 26.51
CA GLN A 135 -0.54 1.97 27.08
C GLN A 135 -1.63 1.72 26.04
N GLN A 136 -1.27 1.58 24.77
CA GLN A 136 -2.26 1.39 23.69
C GLN A 136 -2.88 -0.01 23.66
N GLY A 137 -2.33 -0.96 24.42
CA GLY A 137 -2.81 -2.35 24.45
C GLY A 137 -2.69 -3.03 23.09
N ILE A 138 -1.61 -2.74 22.36
CA ILE A 138 -1.40 -3.20 20.98
C ILE A 138 -1.02 -4.68 20.89
N GLY A 139 -0.66 -5.33 22.03
CA GLY A 139 -0.45 -6.78 22.09
C GLY A 139 0.43 -7.31 20.95
N ASP A 140 -0.15 -8.21 20.16
CA ASP A 140 0.48 -8.84 19.00
C ASP A 140 0.45 -7.99 17.71
N TYR A 141 0.12 -6.71 17.82
CA TYR A 141 0.05 -5.79 16.67
C TYR A 141 1.30 -5.80 15.80
N TRP A 142 2.47 -5.88 16.44
CA TRP A 142 3.76 -5.84 15.75
C TRP A 142 4.15 -7.15 15.06
N THR A 143 3.51 -8.26 15.38
CA THR A 143 3.88 -9.58 14.82
C THR A 143 3.86 -9.59 13.30
N ILE A 144 2.93 -8.86 12.69
CA ILE A 144 2.83 -8.75 11.23
C ILE A 144 4.04 -8.05 10.61
N VAL A 145 4.72 -7.18 11.36
CA VAL A 145 5.91 -6.44 10.91
C VAL A 145 7.19 -7.14 11.33
N ASP A 146 7.21 -7.80 12.49
CA ASP A 146 8.35 -8.56 12.98
C ASP A 146 8.71 -9.72 12.07
N ASP A 147 7.70 -10.39 11.51
CA ASP A 147 7.86 -11.51 10.58
C ASP A 147 8.11 -11.05 9.12
N TYR A 148 8.14 -9.74 8.88
CA TYR A 148 8.33 -9.22 7.54
C TYR A 148 9.77 -9.39 7.05
N THR A 149 9.91 -9.93 5.84
CA THR A 149 11.19 -10.04 5.14
C THR A 149 11.22 -9.06 3.96
N PRO A 150 12.13 -8.08 3.97
CA PRO A 150 12.26 -7.14 2.87
C PRO A 150 12.56 -7.82 1.53
N ARG A 151 11.99 -7.26 0.46
CA ARG A 151 12.33 -7.63 -0.92
C ARG A 151 13.65 -6.99 -1.32
N ASP A 152 14.45 -7.72 -2.07
CA ASP A 152 15.76 -7.31 -2.58
C ASP A 152 15.84 -7.23 -4.11
N ASP A 153 14.74 -7.54 -4.80
CA ASP A 153 14.69 -7.48 -6.26
C ASP A 153 14.63 -6.03 -6.78
N GLN A 154 15.22 -5.80 -7.98
CA GLN A 154 15.33 -4.47 -8.56
C GLN A 154 13.97 -3.78 -8.82
N ALA A 155 12.96 -4.54 -9.20
CA ALA A 155 11.64 -3.96 -9.49
C ALA A 155 11.01 -3.40 -8.20
N SER A 156 11.11 -4.14 -7.11
CA SER A 156 10.65 -3.70 -5.78
C SER A 156 11.42 -2.47 -5.31
N LEU A 157 12.73 -2.43 -5.45
CA LEU A 157 13.57 -1.30 -5.03
C LEU A 157 13.36 -0.03 -5.88
N ARG A 158 12.82 -0.15 -7.09
CA ARG A 158 12.39 1.01 -7.91
C ARG A 158 11.03 1.58 -7.49
N CYS A 159 10.28 0.88 -6.67
CA CYS A 159 9.01 1.36 -6.13
C CYS A 159 9.30 2.40 -5.03
N MET A 160 9.09 3.69 -5.33
CA MET A 160 9.39 4.77 -4.37
C MET A 160 8.66 4.60 -3.03
N PRO A 161 7.34 4.31 -2.97
CA PRO A 161 6.67 4.03 -1.70
C PRO A 161 7.32 2.90 -0.90
N TYR A 162 7.85 1.89 -1.59
CA TYR A 162 8.52 0.78 -0.95
C TYR A 162 9.87 1.17 -0.34
N SER A 163 10.64 1.98 -1.06
CA SER A 163 11.91 2.53 -0.54
C SER A 163 11.68 3.42 0.69
N GLU A 164 10.63 4.23 0.69
CA GLU A 164 10.23 5.04 1.85
C GLU A 164 9.84 4.14 3.05
N PHE A 165 9.05 3.11 2.79
CA PHE A 165 8.71 2.11 3.81
C PHE A 165 9.96 1.43 4.40
N LEU A 166 10.92 1.03 3.56
CA LEU A 166 12.16 0.39 4.03
C LEU A 166 12.94 1.30 5.00
N CYS A 167 12.99 2.62 4.74
CA CYS A 167 13.60 3.55 5.67
C CYS A 167 12.89 3.56 7.04
N GLN A 168 11.55 3.59 7.04
CA GLN A 168 10.75 3.53 8.26
C GLN A 168 10.92 2.19 8.99
N TYR A 169 10.95 1.09 8.23
CA TYR A 169 11.19 -0.25 8.77
C TYR A 169 12.55 -0.39 9.43
N CYS A 170 13.61 0.18 8.85
CA CYS A 170 14.94 0.22 9.46
C CYS A 170 14.93 0.99 10.81
N VAL A 171 14.21 2.11 10.86
CA VAL A 171 14.06 2.88 12.11
C VAL A 171 13.30 2.06 13.16
N TYR A 172 12.24 1.39 12.76
CA TYR A 172 11.47 0.49 13.62
C TYR A 172 12.35 -0.62 14.18
N GLN A 173 13.08 -1.36 13.32
CA GLN A 173 13.97 -2.46 13.74
C GLN A 173 15.06 -1.98 14.69
N ARG A 174 15.66 -0.82 14.44
CA ARG A 174 16.65 -0.21 15.36
C ARG A 174 16.04 0.07 16.72
N THR A 175 14.83 0.63 16.76
CA THR A 175 14.14 0.94 18.01
C THR A 175 13.84 -0.33 18.80
N GLN A 176 13.35 -1.39 18.14
CA GLN A 176 13.11 -2.69 18.75
C GLN A 176 14.40 -3.31 19.29
N TYR A 177 15.50 -3.20 18.55
CA TYR A 177 16.80 -3.69 19.00
C TYR A 177 17.26 -3.00 20.29
N TRP A 178 17.16 -1.68 20.35
CA TRP A 178 17.55 -0.93 21.55
C TRP A 178 16.68 -1.26 22.76
N GLN A 179 15.38 -1.36 22.58
CA GLN A 179 14.47 -1.73 23.66
C GLN A 179 14.76 -3.14 24.21
N ARG A 180 15.06 -4.11 23.35
CA ARG A 180 15.38 -5.49 23.76
C ARG A 180 16.74 -5.61 24.46
N ASN A 181 17.67 -4.72 24.18
CA ASN A 181 19.03 -4.75 24.74
C ASN A 181 19.25 -3.71 25.85
N SER A 182 18.20 -3.01 26.28
CA SER A 182 18.25 -1.99 27.35
C SER A 182 19.29 -0.89 27.10
N LEU A 183 19.46 -0.49 25.83
CA LEU A 183 20.39 0.55 25.38
C LEU A 183 19.68 1.90 25.23
#